data_401b27acc15ba5dba29002f285dae141
#
_entry.id   401b27acc15ba5dba29002f285dae141
#
_cell.length_a   1.000
_cell.length_b   1.000
_cell.length_c   1.000
_cell.angle_alpha   90.00
_cell.angle_beta   90.00
_cell.angle_gamma   90.00
#
_symmetry.space_group_name_H-M   'P 1'
#
loop_
_entity.id
_entity.type
_entity.pdbx_description
1 polymer ?
#
loop_
_entity_poly.entity_id
_entity_poly.type
_entity_poly.pdbx_seq_one_letter_code
_entity_poly.pdbx_strand_id
1 'polypeptide(L)'
;MPDLILIDGGKGQLNAACAELAKLGLSNIPIIGLAKEYEEIYQPGESEPLRLSHDLGALKLLQRVRDESHRFANTYNAKLRLKKISESILDEFPGIGANRKAALLKKFGSVQRLRLASVEQIAEVSGFGGKAAAELKTFLIARTEVAAAPPESADE
;
A
#
# COMPACT_ATOMS: atom_id res chain seq x y z
N MET A 1 9.93 22.11 5.52
CA MET A 1 10.97 21.09 5.82
C MET A 1 10.62 20.43 7.14
N PRO A 2 10.89 19.13 7.33
CA PRO A 2 10.69 18.50 8.64
C PRO A 2 11.78 18.95 9.63
N ASP A 3 11.44 18.94 10.91
CA ASP A 3 12.38 19.25 11.98
C ASP A 3 13.22 18.05 12.39
N LEU A 4 12.75 16.82 12.07
CA LEU A 4 13.46 15.56 12.33
C LEU A 4 13.01 14.49 11.33
N ILE A 5 13.97 13.72 10.82
CA ILE A 5 13.72 12.50 10.05
C ILE A 5 14.01 11.30 10.94
N LEU A 6 13.04 10.41 11.10
CA LEU A 6 13.19 9.13 11.80
C LEU A 6 13.27 7.99 10.79
N ILE A 7 14.38 7.28 10.77
CA ILE A 7 14.58 6.08 9.95
C ILE A 7 14.26 4.86 10.80
N ASP A 8 13.35 4.02 10.33
CA ASP A 8 13.07 2.72 10.91
C ASP A 8 14.17 1.74 10.48
N GLY A 9 15.26 1.72 11.23
CA GLY A 9 16.43 0.91 10.93
C GLY A 9 17.67 1.33 11.67
N GLY A 10 18.68 0.48 11.58
CA GLY A 10 19.98 0.70 12.22
C GLY A 10 20.92 1.58 11.39
N LYS A 11 22.21 1.53 11.77
CA LYS A 11 23.28 2.37 11.23
C LYS A 11 23.40 2.31 9.69
N GLY A 12 23.18 1.14 9.08
CA GLY A 12 23.28 0.99 7.62
C GLY A 12 22.21 1.79 6.87
N GLN A 13 20.94 1.69 7.29
CA GLN A 13 19.83 2.44 6.69
C GLN A 13 19.97 3.95 6.93
N LEU A 14 20.40 4.34 8.14
CA LEU A 14 20.68 5.73 8.47
C LEU A 14 21.74 6.33 7.54
N ASN A 15 22.87 5.64 7.36
CA ASN A 15 23.96 6.11 6.51
C ASN A 15 23.52 6.23 5.04
N ALA A 16 22.74 5.27 4.54
CA ALA A 16 22.20 5.34 3.19
C ALA A 16 21.27 6.57 3.02
N ALA A 17 20.41 6.82 3.99
CA ALA A 17 19.53 8.00 3.96
C ALA A 17 20.32 9.32 4.02
N CYS A 18 21.34 9.39 4.87
CA CYS A 18 22.23 10.56 4.94
C CYS A 18 22.92 10.84 3.60
N ALA A 19 23.42 9.79 2.92
CA ALA A 19 24.07 9.92 1.63
C ALA A 19 23.12 10.49 0.55
N GLU A 20 21.87 10.06 0.55
CA GLU A 20 20.87 10.59 -0.39
C GLU A 20 20.45 12.04 -0.05
N LEU A 21 20.29 12.36 1.23
CA LEU A 21 20.00 13.73 1.67
C LEU A 21 21.15 14.69 1.31
N ALA A 22 22.40 14.24 1.41
CA ALA A 22 23.56 15.05 1.02
C ALA A 22 23.54 15.39 -0.49
N LYS A 23 23.17 14.45 -1.36
CA LYS A 23 23.02 14.71 -2.81
C LYS A 23 21.97 15.77 -3.12
N LEU A 24 20.97 15.90 -2.25
CA LEU A 24 19.89 16.88 -2.37
C LEU A 24 20.19 18.22 -1.69
N GLY A 25 21.38 18.36 -1.05
CA GLY A 25 21.72 19.55 -0.28
C GLY A 25 20.96 19.69 1.04
N LEU A 26 20.42 18.58 1.58
CA LEU A 26 19.57 18.55 2.77
C LEU A 26 20.28 17.97 4.01
N SER A 27 21.60 18.05 4.07
CA SER A 27 22.40 17.52 5.20
C SER A 27 22.17 18.24 6.53
N ASN A 28 21.50 19.39 6.51
CA ASN A 28 21.21 20.18 7.69
C ASN A 28 19.93 19.71 8.43
N ILE A 29 19.18 18.77 7.88
CA ILE A 29 17.98 18.25 8.54
C ILE A 29 18.39 17.21 9.57
N PRO A 30 18.02 17.36 10.85
CA PRO A 30 18.28 16.34 11.87
C PRO A 30 17.70 14.99 11.46
N ILE A 31 18.49 13.93 11.59
CA ILE A 31 18.09 12.57 11.21
C ILE A 31 18.60 11.58 12.25
N ILE A 32 17.78 10.61 12.60
CA ILE A 32 18.15 9.50 13.49
C ILE A 32 17.63 8.18 12.93
N GLY A 33 18.31 7.08 13.29
CA GLY A 33 17.85 5.72 13.06
C GLY A 33 17.35 5.09 14.36
N LEU A 34 16.26 4.35 14.33
CA LEU A 34 15.75 3.57 15.46
C LEU A 34 15.75 2.09 15.08
N ALA A 35 16.70 1.32 15.64
CA ALA A 35 16.79 -0.12 15.41
C ALA A 35 15.86 -0.87 16.35
N LYS A 36 15.08 -1.79 15.81
CA LYS A 36 13.95 -2.44 16.52
C LYS A 36 14.41 -3.45 17.59
N GLU A 37 15.52 -4.15 17.36
CA GLU A 37 15.90 -5.30 18.21
C GLU A 37 16.18 -4.90 19.66
N TYR A 38 16.93 -3.79 19.84
CA TYR A 38 17.28 -3.28 21.17
C TYR A 38 16.83 -1.84 21.40
N GLU A 39 15.98 -1.31 20.53
CA GLU A 39 15.48 0.08 20.56
C GLU A 39 16.63 1.11 20.60
N GLU A 40 17.70 0.81 19.88
CA GLU A 40 18.91 1.64 19.81
C GLU A 40 18.72 2.79 18.83
N ILE A 41 19.13 3.99 19.29
CA ILE A 41 19.06 5.19 18.48
C ILE A 41 20.45 5.48 17.90
N TYR A 42 20.52 5.46 16.58
CA TYR A 42 21.74 5.81 15.82
C TYR A 42 21.71 7.25 15.37
N GLN A 43 22.84 7.93 15.48
CA GLN A 43 23.02 9.32 15.03
C GLN A 43 24.12 9.36 13.95
N PRO A 44 24.04 10.29 12.97
CA PRO A 44 25.06 10.42 11.96
C PRO A 44 26.43 10.77 12.58
N GLY A 45 27.47 10.08 12.15
CA GLY A 45 28.83 10.32 12.64
C GLY A 45 29.18 9.61 13.93
N GLU A 46 28.21 9.11 14.70
CA GLU A 46 28.48 8.40 15.94
C GLU A 46 28.77 6.90 15.70
N SER A 47 29.77 6.37 16.41
CA SER A 47 30.12 4.94 16.34
C SER A 47 29.17 4.08 17.14
N GLU A 48 28.77 4.55 18.31
CA GLU A 48 27.94 3.84 19.27
C GLU A 48 26.51 4.35 19.27
N PRO A 49 25.51 3.47 19.42
CA PRO A 49 24.11 3.88 19.52
C PRO A 49 23.82 4.48 20.90
N LEU A 50 22.91 5.44 20.92
CA LEU A 50 22.31 5.92 22.15
C LEU A 50 21.26 4.92 22.63
N ARG A 51 21.39 4.45 23.87
CA ARG A 51 20.43 3.57 24.53
C ARG A 51 19.68 4.34 25.60
N LEU A 52 18.39 4.50 25.43
CA LEU A 52 17.53 5.15 26.41
C LEU A 52 16.81 4.08 27.27
N SER A 53 16.51 4.45 28.50
CA SER A 53 15.65 3.60 29.33
C SER A 53 14.28 3.39 28.65
N HIS A 54 13.77 2.14 28.71
CA HIS A 54 12.46 1.80 28.15
C HIS A 54 11.31 2.59 28.79
N ASP A 55 11.52 3.14 30.00
CA ASP A 55 10.52 3.94 30.70
C ASP A 55 10.52 5.41 30.25
N LEU A 56 11.54 5.81 29.51
CA LEU A 56 11.67 7.21 29.08
C LEU A 56 10.60 7.60 28.04
N GLY A 57 9.87 8.66 28.34
CA GLY A 57 8.81 9.15 27.45
C GLY A 57 9.28 9.47 26.02
N ALA A 58 10.53 9.92 25.86
CA ALA A 58 11.13 10.20 24.57
C ALA A 58 11.24 8.91 23.71
N LEU A 59 11.72 7.81 24.27
CA LEU A 59 11.80 6.54 23.57
C LEU A 59 10.40 6.02 23.20
N LYS A 60 9.46 6.07 24.15
CA LYS A 60 8.06 5.68 23.89
C LYS A 60 7.42 6.51 22.77
N LEU A 61 7.75 7.78 22.66
CA LEU A 61 7.26 8.63 21.57
C LEU A 61 7.84 8.17 20.22
N LEU A 62 9.15 7.93 20.13
CA LEU A 62 9.80 7.45 18.90
C LEU A 62 9.23 6.09 18.46
N GLN A 63 9.02 5.16 19.39
CA GLN A 63 8.39 3.87 19.14
C GLN A 63 6.98 4.05 18.56
N ARG A 64 6.16 4.90 19.16
CA ARG A 64 4.80 5.19 18.67
C ARG A 64 4.80 5.77 17.26
N VAL A 65 5.71 6.71 16.97
CA VAL A 65 5.84 7.29 15.62
C VAL A 65 6.23 6.22 14.61
N ARG A 66 7.21 5.38 14.92
CA ARG A 66 7.63 4.26 14.07
C ARG A 66 6.47 3.28 13.83
N ASP A 67 5.83 2.83 14.87
CA ASP A 67 4.78 1.81 14.79
C ASP A 67 3.56 2.33 14.02
N GLU A 68 3.19 3.60 14.21
CA GLU A 68 2.10 4.22 13.46
C GLU A 68 2.46 4.41 11.97
N SER A 69 3.71 4.78 11.66
CA SER A 69 4.19 4.88 10.28
C SER A 69 4.16 3.51 9.59
N HIS A 70 4.60 2.45 10.27
CA HIS A 70 4.50 1.06 9.82
C HIS A 70 3.05 0.64 9.59
N ARG A 71 2.17 0.91 10.54
CA ARG A 71 0.73 0.62 10.43
C ARG A 71 0.12 1.30 9.21
N PHE A 72 0.45 2.58 9.00
CA PHE A 72 -0.03 3.34 7.85
C PHE A 72 0.49 2.75 6.53
N ALA A 73 1.80 2.49 6.44
CA ALA A 73 2.43 1.92 5.25
C ALA A 73 1.85 0.54 4.90
N ASN A 74 1.68 -0.34 5.88
CA ASN A 74 1.11 -1.67 5.70
C ASN A 74 -0.36 -1.60 5.24
N THR A 75 -1.16 -0.71 5.85
CA THR A 75 -2.56 -0.50 5.45
C THR A 75 -2.65 0.04 4.04
N TYR A 76 -1.80 0.99 3.67
CA TYR A 76 -1.75 1.56 2.33
C TYR A 76 -1.34 0.51 1.29
N ASN A 77 -0.29 -0.26 1.56
CA ASN A 77 0.17 -1.34 0.69
C ASN A 77 -0.89 -2.43 0.51
N ALA A 78 -1.60 -2.81 1.58
CA ALA A 78 -2.71 -3.75 1.49
C ALA A 78 -3.82 -3.22 0.57
N LYS A 79 -4.21 -1.95 0.70
CA LYS A 79 -5.18 -1.31 -0.20
C LYS A 79 -4.71 -1.30 -1.66
N LEU A 80 -3.44 -1.00 -1.91
CA LEU A 80 -2.87 -1.03 -3.26
C LEU A 80 -2.86 -2.44 -3.87
N ARG A 81 -2.52 -3.47 -3.06
CA ARG A 81 -2.59 -4.87 -3.51
C ARG A 81 -4.02 -5.27 -3.86
N LEU A 82 -4.99 -4.97 -2.99
CA LEU A 82 -6.41 -5.24 -3.26
C LEU A 82 -6.90 -4.52 -4.52
N LYS A 83 -6.48 -3.27 -4.73
CA LYS A 83 -6.80 -2.54 -5.95
C LYS A 83 -6.23 -3.24 -7.19
N LYS A 84 -4.94 -3.61 -7.17
CA LYS A 84 -4.29 -4.33 -8.28
C LYS A 84 -4.95 -5.67 -8.57
N ILE A 85 -5.25 -6.48 -7.54
CA ILE A 85 -5.95 -7.75 -7.69
C ILE A 85 -7.33 -7.53 -8.30
N SER A 86 -8.09 -6.55 -7.81
CA SER A 86 -9.40 -6.22 -8.35
C SER A 86 -9.34 -5.74 -9.80
N GLU A 87 -8.34 -4.97 -10.17
CA GLU A 87 -8.15 -4.51 -11.55
C GLU A 87 -7.72 -5.64 -12.49
N SER A 88 -6.93 -6.62 -12.00
CA SER A 88 -6.53 -7.79 -12.78
C SER A 88 -7.71 -8.71 -13.11
N ILE A 89 -8.74 -8.76 -12.27
CA ILE A 89 -9.97 -9.51 -12.55
C ILE A 89 -10.63 -9.03 -13.86
N LEU A 90 -10.58 -7.74 -14.15
CA LEU A 90 -11.11 -7.21 -15.40
C LEU A 90 -10.30 -7.69 -16.61
N ASP A 91 -9.00 -7.90 -16.47
CA ASP A 91 -8.15 -8.38 -17.57
C ASP A 91 -8.50 -9.81 -18.00
N GLU A 92 -9.13 -10.57 -17.13
CA GLU A 92 -9.61 -11.93 -17.43
C GLU A 92 -10.94 -11.94 -18.21
N PHE A 93 -11.65 -10.79 -18.31
CA PHE A 93 -12.87 -10.73 -19.07
C PHE A 93 -12.59 -10.72 -20.58
N PRO A 94 -13.13 -11.67 -21.35
CA PRO A 94 -12.86 -11.77 -22.77
C PRO A 94 -13.21 -10.49 -23.54
N GLY A 95 -12.26 -9.99 -24.32
CA GLY A 95 -12.46 -8.81 -25.16
C GLY A 95 -12.40 -7.46 -24.43
N ILE A 96 -12.01 -7.42 -23.16
CA ILE A 96 -11.76 -6.14 -22.49
C ILE A 96 -10.37 -5.63 -22.88
N GLY A 97 -10.32 -4.64 -23.75
CA GLY A 97 -9.07 -3.94 -24.04
C GLY A 97 -8.78 -2.85 -23.00
N ALA A 98 -7.53 -2.37 -22.98
CA ALA A 98 -7.08 -1.32 -22.04
C ALA A 98 -8.01 -0.10 -22.00
N ASN A 99 -8.52 0.34 -23.15
CA ASN A 99 -9.40 1.50 -23.24
C ASN A 99 -10.76 1.26 -22.56
N ARG A 100 -11.36 0.08 -22.74
CA ARG A 100 -12.63 -0.29 -22.10
C ARG A 100 -12.46 -0.43 -20.60
N LYS A 101 -11.37 -1.06 -20.15
CA LYS A 101 -11.02 -1.16 -18.73
C LYS A 101 -10.86 0.23 -18.11
N ALA A 102 -10.10 1.12 -18.75
CA ALA A 102 -9.91 2.48 -18.27
C ALA A 102 -11.22 3.26 -18.19
N ALA A 103 -12.11 3.12 -19.18
CA ALA A 103 -13.44 3.77 -19.17
C ALA A 103 -14.30 3.31 -18.01
N LEU A 104 -14.34 1.99 -17.71
CA LEU A 104 -15.05 1.44 -16.55
C LEU A 104 -14.49 1.99 -15.24
N LEU A 105 -13.16 1.94 -15.07
CA LEU A 105 -12.52 2.42 -13.84
C LEU A 105 -12.67 3.93 -13.68
N LYS A 106 -12.66 4.69 -14.76
CA LYS A 106 -12.95 6.13 -14.73
C LYS A 106 -14.37 6.43 -14.26
N LYS A 107 -15.37 5.69 -14.75
CA LYS A 107 -16.78 5.91 -14.40
C LYS A 107 -17.12 5.44 -12.99
N PHE A 108 -16.69 4.25 -12.63
CA PHE A 108 -17.08 3.61 -11.35
C PHE A 108 -16.04 3.78 -10.23
N GLY A 109 -14.81 4.18 -10.55
CA GLY A 109 -13.73 4.40 -9.58
C GLY A 109 -13.08 3.12 -9.05
N SER A 110 -13.80 2.00 -9.00
CA SER A 110 -13.29 0.71 -8.55
C SER A 110 -14.12 -0.46 -9.09
N VAL A 111 -13.50 -1.65 -9.16
CA VAL A 111 -14.19 -2.89 -9.54
C VAL A 111 -15.28 -3.27 -8.53
N GLN A 112 -15.10 -2.93 -7.26
CA GLN A 112 -16.13 -3.17 -6.24
C GLN A 112 -17.40 -2.35 -6.52
N ARG A 113 -17.28 -1.07 -6.86
CA ARG A 113 -18.42 -0.24 -7.26
C ARG A 113 -19.03 -0.70 -8.58
N LEU A 114 -18.19 -1.12 -9.53
CA LEU A 114 -18.64 -1.69 -10.80
C LEU A 114 -19.48 -2.96 -10.59
N ARG A 115 -19.14 -3.80 -9.62
CA ARG A 115 -19.94 -4.98 -9.26
C ARG A 115 -21.34 -4.62 -8.74
N LEU A 116 -21.48 -3.50 -8.05
CA LEU A 116 -22.78 -3.03 -7.54
C LEU A 116 -23.61 -2.32 -8.60
N ALA A 117 -22.99 -1.86 -9.68
CA ALA A 117 -23.68 -1.17 -10.76
C ALA A 117 -24.68 -2.07 -11.49
N SER A 118 -25.76 -1.49 -12.01
CA SER A 118 -26.71 -2.19 -12.85
C SER A 118 -26.16 -2.41 -14.27
N VAL A 119 -26.76 -3.33 -15.04
CA VAL A 119 -26.38 -3.60 -16.42
C VAL A 119 -26.55 -2.34 -17.29
N GLU A 120 -27.59 -1.56 -17.04
CA GLU A 120 -27.87 -0.30 -17.74
C GLU A 120 -26.76 0.73 -17.49
N GLN A 121 -26.34 0.87 -16.24
CA GLN A 121 -25.24 1.77 -15.87
C GLN A 121 -23.90 1.37 -16.51
N ILE A 122 -23.67 0.07 -16.64
CA ILE A 122 -22.46 -0.44 -17.33
C ILE A 122 -22.57 -0.19 -18.83
N ALA A 123 -23.75 -0.38 -19.42
CA ALA A 123 -23.98 -0.16 -20.86
C ALA A 123 -23.81 1.30 -21.31
N GLU A 124 -23.90 2.26 -20.39
CA GLU A 124 -23.60 3.68 -20.69
C GLU A 124 -22.09 3.95 -20.88
N VAL A 125 -21.22 2.99 -20.52
CA VAL A 125 -19.79 3.15 -20.73
C VAL A 125 -19.45 2.96 -22.21
N SER A 126 -18.69 3.89 -22.77
CA SER A 126 -18.24 3.80 -24.15
C SER A 126 -17.57 2.46 -24.45
N GLY A 127 -18.06 1.75 -25.46
CA GLY A 127 -17.57 0.44 -25.86
C GLY A 127 -18.27 -0.76 -25.18
N PHE A 128 -19.28 -0.51 -24.30
CA PHE A 128 -20.16 -1.56 -23.74
C PHE A 128 -21.58 -1.36 -24.27
N GLY A 129 -22.03 -2.28 -25.12
CA GLY A 129 -23.46 -2.42 -25.43
C GLY A 129 -24.15 -3.28 -24.37
N GLY A 130 -25.50 -3.32 -24.38
CA GLY A 130 -26.28 -4.05 -23.38
C GLY A 130 -25.87 -5.52 -23.20
N LYS A 131 -25.51 -6.23 -24.29
CA LYS A 131 -25.04 -7.62 -24.23
C LYS A 131 -23.70 -7.74 -23.49
N ALA A 132 -22.71 -6.91 -23.87
CA ALA A 132 -21.40 -6.93 -23.23
C ALA A 132 -21.47 -6.49 -21.76
N ALA A 133 -22.36 -5.58 -21.42
CA ALA A 133 -22.61 -5.14 -20.05
C ALA A 133 -23.19 -6.28 -19.19
N ALA A 134 -24.16 -7.04 -19.73
CA ALA A 134 -24.76 -8.20 -19.06
C ALA A 134 -23.72 -9.33 -18.85
N GLU A 135 -22.92 -9.62 -19.87
CA GLU A 135 -21.84 -10.61 -19.80
C GLU A 135 -20.80 -10.22 -18.75
N LEU A 136 -20.38 -8.96 -18.71
CA LEU A 136 -19.45 -8.46 -17.69
C LEU A 136 -20.04 -8.55 -16.30
N LYS A 137 -21.31 -8.20 -16.13
CA LYS A 137 -22.00 -8.30 -14.83
C LYS A 137 -22.02 -9.74 -14.32
N THR A 138 -22.40 -10.70 -15.17
CA THR A 138 -22.40 -12.13 -14.84
C THR A 138 -20.99 -12.63 -14.48
N PHE A 139 -19.99 -12.25 -15.26
CA PHE A 139 -18.60 -12.58 -14.99
C PHE A 139 -18.13 -12.08 -13.63
N LEU A 140 -18.43 -10.83 -13.29
CA LEU A 140 -18.02 -10.22 -12.01
C LEU A 140 -18.72 -10.86 -10.81
N ILE A 141 -19.97 -11.32 -10.96
CA ILE A 141 -20.71 -12.03 -9.91
C ILE A 141 -20.08 -13.41 -9.67
N ALA A 142 -19.87 -14.19 -10.72
CA ALA A 142 -19.28 -15.54 -10.64
C ALA A 142 -17.89 -15.55 -9.94
N ARG A 143 -17.08 -14.52 -10.19
CA ARG A 143 -15.75 -14.36 -9.56
C ARG A 143 -15.81 -13.95 -8.09
N THR A 144 -16.95 -13.48 -7.60
CA THR A 144 -17.11 -13.15 -6.17
C THR A 144 -17.28 -14.41 -5.33
N GLU A 145 -17.98 -15.41 -5.84
CA GLU A 145 -18.22 -16.67 -5.15
C GLU A 145 -16.93 -17.49 -4.98
N VAL A 146 -16.02 -17.44 -5.96
CA VAL A 146 -14.71 -18.13 -5.88
C VAL A 146 -13.76 -17.46 -4.87
N ALA A 147 -13.85 -16.14 -4.70
CA ALA A 147 -13.01 -15.40 -3.74
C ALA A 147 -13.52 -15.48 -2.28
N ALA A 148 -14.74 -15.92 -2.07
CA ALA A 148 -15.36 -16.08 -0.76
C ALA A 148 -15.24 -17.52 -0.19
N ALA A 149 -14.75 -18.49 -0.97
CA ALA A 149 -14.47 -19.81 -0.48
C ALA A 149 -13.24 -19.79 0.43
N PRO A 150 -13.31 -20.26 1.69
CA PRO A 150 -12.13 -20.39 2.54
C PRO A 150 -11.15 -21.37 1.88
N PRO A 151 -9.82 -21.18 2.06
CA PRO A 151 -8.85 -22.16 1.59
C PRO A 151 -9.16 -23.49 2.25
N GLU A 152 -9.40 -24.53 1.43
CA GLU A 152 -9.45 -25.91 1.92
C GLU A 152 -8.21 -26.17 2.74
N SER A 153 -8.41 -26.52 4.00
CA SER A 153 -7.38 -27.00 4.89
C SER A 153 -6.67 -28.18 4.22
N ALA A 154 -5.45 -27.96 3.79
CA ALA A 154 -4.55 -29.06 3.49
C ALA A 154 -4.15 -29.69 4.81
N ASP A 155 -4.96 -30.63 5.29
CA ASP A 155 -4.52 -31.67 6.19
C ASP A 155 -3.72 -32.69 5.36
N GLU A 156 -2.40 -32.72 5.58
CA GLU A 156 -1.59 -33.93 5.72
C GLU A 156 -0.18 -33.54 6.16
#